data_c08b1a8bc8da585afb28c95f38c826c8
#
_entry.id   c08b1a8bc8da585afb28c95f38c826c8
#
_cell.length_a   1.000
_cell.length_b   1.000
_cell.length_c   1.000
_cell.angle_alpha   90.00
_cell.angle_beta   90.00
_cell.angle_gamma   90.00
#
_symmetry.space_group_name_H-M   'P 1'
#
loop_
_entity.id
_entity.type
_entity.pdbx_description
1 polymer ?
#
loop_
_entity_poly.entity_id
_entity_poly.type
_entity_poly.pdbx_seq_one_letter_code
_entity_poly.pdbx_strand_id
1 'polypeptide(L)'
;MPNAFTPDNLERNNRFGSRSEALVQQEMYIYDRYGRLVFRCEGVDCEWDGTDLDGQPCRQGAYAYILRYTDRFEPNTTKIKKGTVTLIR
;
A
#
# COMPACT_ATOMS: atom_id res chain seq x y z
N MET A 1 -6.38 -7.67 2.30
CA MET A 1 -5.83 -6.85 1.20
C MET A 1 -5.59 -7.72 -0.03
N PRO A 2 -5.85 -7.18 -1.21
CA PRO A 2 -5.57 -7.94 -2.43
C PRO A 2 -4.08 -8.15 -2.65
N ASN A 3 -3.70 -9.26 -3.30
CA ASN A 3 -2.31 -9.55 -3.63
C ASN A 3 -1.88 -8.93 -4.96
N ALA A 4 -2.83 -8.39 -5.71
CA ALA A 4 -2.56 -7.78 -7.01
C ALA A 4 -3.55 -6.65 -7.25
N PHE A 5 -3.15 -5.68 -8.06
CA PHE A 5 -4.04 -4.60 -8.45
C PHE A 5 -3.68 -4.08 -9.83
N THR A 6 -4.65 -3.44 -10.47
CA THR A 6 -4.52 -2.91 -11.82
C THR A 6 -4.84 -1.41 -11.76
N PRO A 7 -3.82 -0.52 -11.74
CA PRO A 7 -4.06 0.92 -11.60
C PRO A 7 -4.88 1.52 -12.73
N ASP A 8 -4.84 0.90 -13.91
CA ASP A 8 -5.54 1.40 -15.08
C ASP A 8 -7.00 0.96 -15.14
N ASN A 9 -7.45 0.14 -14.19
CA ASN A 9 -8.84 -0.31 -14.10
C ASN A 9 -9.67 0.75 -13.37
N LEU A 10 -10.62 1.35 -14.06
CA LEU A 10 -11.44 2.44 -13.51
C LEU A 10 -12.57 1.95 -12.60
N GLU A 11 -12.89 0.65 -12.63
CA GLU A 11 -14.02 0.12 -11.87
C GLU A 11 -13.63 -0.34 -10.47
N ARG A 12 -12.53 -1.11 -10.36
CA ARG A 12 -12.07 -1.66 -9.09
C ARG A 12 -10.65 -2.17 -9.23
N ASN A 13 -10.01 -2.45 -8.06
CA ASN A 13 -8.63 -2.92 -7.99
C ASN A 13 -7.63 -1.95 -8.62
N ASN A 14 -7.99 -0.67 -8.69
CA ASN A 14 -7.11 0.35 -9.25
C ASN A 14 -6.19 0.98 -8.19
N ARG A 15 -6.36 0.61 -6.94
CA ARG A 15 -5.51 1.08 -5.84
C ARG A 15 -5.24 -0.05 -4.86
N PHE A 16 -4.09 0.03 -4.22
CA PHE A 16 -3.69 -0.94 -3.22
C PHE A 16 -3.60 -0.26 -1.86
N GLY A 17 -4.30 -0.81 -0.88
CA GLY A 17 -4.28 -0.27 0.46
C GLY A 17 -5.23 -1.02 1.37
N SER A 18 -5.18 -0.67 2.65
CA SER A 18 -6.05 -1.23 3.67
C SER A 18 -6.96 -0.13 4.21
N ARG A 19 -8.24 -0.40 4.24
CA ARG A 19 -9.24 0.50 4.81
C ARG A 19 -10.07 -0.25 5.84
N SER A 20 -10.27 0.37 6.99
CA SER A 20 -11.13 -0.17 8.03
C SER A 20 -11.57 0.97 8.94
N GLU A 21 -12.81 0.95 9.39
CA GLU A 21 -13.30 1.91 10.37
C GLU A 21 -12.58 1.78 11.71
N ALA A 22 -11.95 0.64 11.96
CA ALA A 22 -11.18 0.41 13.18
C ALA A 22 -9.79 1.05 13.13
N LEU A 23 -9.31 1.47 11.98
CA LEU A 23 -7.98 2.08 11.86
C LEU A 23 -7.98 3.49 12.42
N VAL A 24 -7.00 3.75 13.29
CA VAL A 24 -6.75 5.09 13.85
C VAL A 24 -5.65 5.77 13.06
N GLN A 25 -4.62 5.03 12.67
CA GLN A 25 -3.49 5.54 11.94
C GLN A 25 -2.85 4.42 11.14
N GLN A 26 -2.33 4.73 9.95
CA GLN A 26 -1.52 3.77 9.21
C GLN A 26 -0.47 4.49 8.38
N GLU A 27 0.61 3.78 8.13
CA GLU A 27 1.69 4.18 7.23
C GLU A 27 1.96 3.00 6.32
N MET A 28 2.10 3.27 5.03
CA MET A 28 2.39 2.22 4.06
C MET A 28 3.65 2.56 3.28
N TYR A 29 4.51 1.57 3.09
CA TYR A 29 5.77 1.68 2.36
C TYR A 29 5.80 0.63 1.27
N ILE A 30 6.11 1.04 0.05
CA ILE A 30 6.20 0.14 -1.10
C ILE A 30 7.64 0.15 -1.60
N TYR A 31 8.20 -1.05 -1.79
CA TYR A 31 9.59 -1.25 -2.24
C TYR A 31 9.58 -2.06 -3.53
N ASP A 32 10.51 -1.75 -4.43
CA ASP A 32 10.69 -2.55 -5.63
C ASP A 32 11.48 -3.84 -5.30
N ARG A 33 11.71 -4.67 -6.32
CA ARG A 33 12.43 -5.94 -6.15
C ARG A 33 13.89 -5.77 -5.75
N TYR A 34 14.43 -4.55 -5.88
CA TYR A 34 15.80 -4.23 -5.48
C TYR A 34 15.88 -3.63 -4.08
N GLY A 35 14.74 -3.54 -3.38
CA GLY A 35 14.68 -3.00 -2.03
C GLY A 35 14.66 -1.48 -1.97
N ARG A 36 14.37 -0.81 -3.08
CA ARG A 36 14.29 0.65 -3.13
C ARG A 36 12.87 1.11 -2.82
N LEU A 37 12.77 2.12 -1.96
CA LEU A 37 11.47 2.71 -1.65
C LEU A 37 10.92 3.44 -2.88
N VAL A 38 9.77 3.00 -3.37
CA VAL A 38 9.12 3.61 -4.53
C VAL A 38 7.92 4.44 -4.17
N PHE A 39 7.28 4.16 -3.03
CA PHE A 39 6.10 4.89 -2.60
C PHE A 39 5.94 4.79 -1.10
N ARG A 40 5.40 5.85 -0.50
CA ARG A 40 4.98 5.82 0.90
C ARG A 40 3.80 6.77 1.08
N CYS A 41 2.93 6.45 2.03
CA CYS A 41 1.82 7.32 2.40
C CYS A 41 1.46 7.12 3.87
N GLU A 42 0.71 8.07 4.41
CA GLU A 42 0.25 8.07 5.80
C GLU A 42 -1.23 8.42 5.83
N GLY A 43 -1.92 7.95 6.88
CA GLY A 43 -3.32 8.25 7.12
C GLY A 43 -4.23 7.09 6.82
N VAL A 44 -5.49 7.20 7.26
CA VAL A 44 -6.46 6.11 7.14
C VAL A 44 -6.91 5.86 5.69
N ASP A 45 -6.70 6.84 4.81
CA ASP A 45 -7.03 6.73 3.39
C ASP A 45 -5.81 6.40 2.53
N CYS A 46 -4.75 5.88 3.15
CA CYS A 46 -3.51 5.57 2.48
C CYS A 46 -3.69 4.45 1.47
N GLU A 47 -3.49 4.76 0.20
CA GLU A 47 -3.61 3.79 -0.89
C GLU A 47 -2.55 4.07 -1.95
N TRP A 48 -1.99 3.00 -2.54
CA TRP A 48 -1.02 3.11 -3.63
C TRP A 48 -1.73 2.98 -4.96
N ASP A 49 -1.48 3.92 -5.84
CA ASP A 49 -2.09 3.97 -7.17
C ASP A 49 -1.14 3.50 -8.29
N GLY A 50 -0.01 2.90 -7.91
CA GLY A 50 0.94 2.39 -8.89
C GLY A 50 1.96 3.39 -9.39
N THR A 51 2.04 4.56 -8.76
CA THR A 51 3.03 5.59 -9.10
C THR A 51 4.14 5.63 -8.06
N ASP A 52 5.31 6.14 -8.46
CA ASP A 52 6.41 6.37 -7.52
C ASP A 52 6.27 7.72 -6.82
N LEU A 53 7.27 8.08 -6.01
CA LEU A 53 7.26 9.32 -5.25
C LEU A 53 7.31 10.57 -6.14
N ASP A 54 7.73 10.43 -7.39
CA ASP A 54 7.78 11.52 -8.37
C ASP A 54 6.51 11.59 -9.22
N GLY A 55 5.55 10.71 -8.96
CA GLY A 55 4.30 10.65 -9.73
C GLY A 55 4.40 9.87 -11.04
N GLN A 56 5.52 9.19 -11.27
CA GLN A 56 5.72 8.41 -12.50
C GLN A 56 5.12 7.01 -12.34
N PRO A 57 4.52 6.45 -13.39
CA PRO A 57 3.98 5.09 -13.32
C PRO A 57 5.08 4.06 -13.04
N CYS A 58 4.84 3.17 -12.08
CA CYS A 58 5.74 2.05 -11.82
C CYS A 58 5.55 0.96 -12.85
N ARG A 59 6.58 0.15 -13.07
CA ARG A 59 6.53 -0.98 -14.00
C ARG A 59 5.68 -2.11 -13.43
N GLN A 60 5.05 -2.87 -14.31
CA GLN A 60 4.38 -4.10 -13.94
C GLN A 60 5.35 -5.07 -13.27
N GLY A 61 4.93 -5.71 -12.20
CA GLY A 61 5.75 -6.68 -11.48
C GLY A 61 5.38 -6.77 -10.01
N ALA A 62 6.20 -7.50 -9.27
CA ALA A 62 6.01 -7.70 -7.84
C ALA A 62 6.72 -6.63 -7.03
N TYR A 63 6.02 -6.13 -6.02
CA TYR A 63 6.52 -5.12 -5.08
C TYR A 63 6.32 -5.63 -3.67
N ALA A 64 7.23 -5.25 -2.77
CA ALA A 64 7.08 -5.56 -1.36
C ALA A 64 6.37 -4.40 -0.67
N TYR A 65 5.53 -4.70 0.31
CA TYR A 65 4.91 -3.66 1.11
C TYR A 65 5.14 -3.92 2.59
N ILE A 66 5.21 -2.83 3.34
CA ILE A 66 5.20 -2.84 4.79
C ILE A 66 4.09 -1.89 5.22
N LEU A 67 3.16 -2.40 6.00
CA LEU A 67 2.06 -1.62 6.55
C LEU A 67 2.22 -1.56 8.06
N ARG A 68 2.36 -0.36 8.59
CA ARG A 68 2.36 -0.11 10.04
C ARG A 68 1.05 0.56 10.39
N TYR A 69 0.34 0.01 11.36
CA TYR A 69 -0.97 0.56 11.69
C TYR A 69 -1.28 0.41 13.18
N THR A 70 -2.18 1.27 13.65
CA THR A 70 -2.82 1.11 14.95
C THR A 70 -4.32 1.11 14.74
N ASP A 71 -5.03 0.35 15.57
CA ASP A 71 -6.48 0.33 15.53
C ASP A 71 -7.05 0.87 16.86
N ARG A 72 -8.36 1.10 16.88
CA ARG A 72 -9.00 1.65 18.07
C ARG A 72 -9.11 0.67 19.23
N PHE A 73 -8.89 -0.62 18.97
CA PHE A 73 -8.93 -1.65 20.01
C PHE A 73 -7.62 -1.70 20.79
N GLU A 74 -6.52 -1.39 20.13
CA GLU A 74 -5.19 -1.38 20.73
C GLU A 74 -4.42 -0.13 20.29
N PRO A 75 -4.88 1.08 20.68
CA PRO A 75 -4.30 2.32 20.16
C PRO A 75 -2.85 2.57 20.58
N ASN A 76 -2.38 1.89 21.60
CA ASN A 76 -1.00 2.03 22.07
C ASN A 76 -0.06 0.99 21.48
N THR A 77 -0.57 0.13 20.60
CA THR A 77 0.21 -0.94 19.99
C THR A 77 0.29 -0.74 18.49
N THR A 78 1.49 -0.56 17.97
CA THR A 78 1.71 -0.50 16.52
C THR A 78 1.84 -1.91 15.97
N LYS A 79 1.01 -2.24 15.01
CA LYS A 79 1.04 -3.53 14.33
C LYS A 79 1.72 -3.38 12.98
N ILE A 80 2.41 -4.43 12.54
CA ILE A 80 3.12 -4.43 11.27
C ILE A 80 2.66 -5.60 10.43
N LYS A 81 2.29 -5.32 9.19
CA LYS A 81 1.95 -6.33 8.20
C LYS A 81 2.88 -6.19 7.01
N LYS A 82 3.46 -7.29 6.56
CA LYS A 82 4.38 -7.33 5.43
C LYS A 82 3.89 -8.31 4.39
N GLY A 83 4.19 -8.06 3.14
CA GLY A 83 3.82 -8.97 2.08
C GLY A 83 4.28 -8.47 0.73
N THR A 84 3.75 -9.09 -0.32
CA THR A 84 4.00 -8.69 -1.69
C THR A 84 2.70 -8.33 -2.37
N VAL A 85 2.78 -7.40 -3.31
CA VAL A 85 1.66 -7.01 -4.17
C VAL A 85 2.14 -7.02 -5.61
N THR A 86 1.32 -7.52 -6.51
CA THR A 86 1.64 -7.54 -7.93
C THR A 86 0.91 -6.40 -8.63
N LEU A 87 1.68 -5.57 -9.31
CA LEU A 87 1.14 -4.48 -10.14
C LEU A 87 0.93 -5.02 -11.55
N ILE A 88 -0.30 -4.96 -12.04
CA ILE A 88 -0.68 -5.47 -13.36
C ILE A 88 -1.11 -4.29 -14.23
N ARG A 89 -0.50 -4.18 -15.40
CA ARG A 89 -0.83 -3.14 -16.37
C ARG A 89 -1.29 -3.73 -17.69
#